data_038c67a4e2d0d63a99482b27728c8a03
#
_entry.id   038c67a4e2d0d63a99482b27728c8a03
#
_cell.length_a   1.000
_cell.length_b   1.000
_cell.length_c   1.000
_cell.angle_alpha   90.00
_cell.angle_beta   90.00
_cell.angle_gamma   90.00
#
_symmetry.space_group_name_H-M   'P 1'
#
loop_
_entity.id
_entity.type
_entity.pdbx_description
1 polymer ?
#
loop_
_entity_poly.entity_id
_entity_poly.type
_entity_poly.pdbx_seq_one_letter_code
_entity_poly.pdbx_strand_id
1 'polypeptide(L)'
;MDTNVIIAIVAVVVIAAILVIGGWWLGKTRKNAVNKSTEDAKAAADARLAAEAKSAAADSSTVKPSVDSNVDAAEKAPAESQQKSSAQASSSETAAPEPATEAKPEPVHETPEAAGTRMQRLKARLSKSGNPFGKALFNILAKDQLSEADWEDVEDTLLLADVGAEASEQLVEELRNDARIAGQSDPAEVRAALKDKLLKLVGTDTDRRLNADKEGANKPSVIIMVGVNGTGKTTTAGKLSRLLVSDGKQVMLGAADTFRAAAADQLETWGAKVGVPVVRSDKDGADPASVAFEASAKAKEENVDVLIIDTAGRLQNKANLMDELGKIRRVTEKNLPVDEVLLVLDATTGQNGMTQAKVFAEAIGITGVVLSKLDGSAKGGIVISVQKELGVPVKLVGLGEGPDDLAPFDPEGFVDGILA
;
A
#
# COMPACT_ATOMS: atom_id res chain seq x y z
N MET A 1 59.99 -36.36 6.48
CA MET A 1 59.25 -35.09 6.44
C MET A 1 60.11 -34.03 7.06
N ASP A 2 60.39 -32.98 6.32
CA ASP A 2 61.27 -31.91 6.81
C ASP A 2 60.61 -31.17 7.97
N THR A 3 61.39 -30.88 9.00
CA THR A 3 60.97 -30.23 10.24
C THR A 3 60.23 -28.91 9.94
N ASN A 4 60.62 -28.21 8.87
CA ASN A 4 59.97 -26.97 8.43
C ASN A 4 58.54 -27.18 7.92
N VAL A 5 58.25 -28.33 7.30
CA VAL A 5 56.87 -28.66 6.82
C VAL A 5 55.94 -28.97 8.01
N ILE A 6 56.47 -29.62 9.03
CA ILE A 6 55.69 -29.89 10.27
C ILE A 6 55.35 -28.59 11.00
N ILE A 7 56.30 -27.65 11.09
CA ILE A 7 56.08 -26.33 11.72
C ILE A 7 55.03 -25.53 10.94
N ALA A 8 55.10 -25.57 9.59
CA ALA A 8 54.10 -24.86 8.74
C ALA A 8 52.67 -25.43 8.94
N ILE A 9 52.53 -26.75 9.00
CA ILE A 9 51.22 -27.39 9.22
C ILE A 9 50.66 -27.05 10.61
N VAL A 10 51.49 -27.07 11.65
CA VAL A 10 51.08 -26.68 12.99
C VAL A 10 50.66 -25.21 13.07
N ALA A 11 51.35 -24.31 12.41
CA ALA A 11 51.00 -22.89 12.37
C ALA A 11 49.63 -22.68 11.69
N VAL A 12 49.36 -23.35 10.58
CA VAL A 12 48.06 -23.26 9.89
C VAL A 12 46.90 -23.80 10.78
N VAL A 13 47.10 -24.90 11.47
CA VAL A 13 46.09 -25.46 12.38
C VAL A 13 45.79 -24.53 13.56
N VAL A 14 46.86 -23.91 14.12
CA VAL A 14 46.69 -22.91 15.21
C VAL A 14 45.95 -21.70 14.77
N ILE A 15 46.26 -21.15 13.57
CA ILE A 15 45.54 -19.99 13.01
C ILE A 15 44.08 -20.34 12.75
N ALA A 16 43.79 -21.50 12.17
CA ALA A 16 42.42 -21.98 11.95
C ALA A 16 41.63 -22.09 13.26
N ALA A 17 42.22 -22.64 14.32
CA ALA A 17 41.62 -22.74 15.63
C ALA A 17 41.31 -21.37 16.26
N ILE A 18 42.21 -20.42 16.13
CA ILE A 18 42.01 -19.02 16.60
C ILE A 18 40.83 -18.36 15.88
N LEU A 19 40.73 -18.53 14.54
CA LEU A 19 39.62 -17.96 13.76
C LEU A 19 38.26 -18.58 14.13
N VAL A 20 38.19 -19.88 14.37
CA VAL A 20 36.95 -20.56 14.81
C VAL A 20 36.53 -20.10 16.20
N ILE A 21 37.47 -20.01 17.15
CA ILE A 21 37.17 -19.55 18.52
C ILE A 21 36.79 -18.09 18.53
N GLY A 22 37.49 -17.24 17.76
CA GLY A 22 37.18 -15.81 17.60
C GLY A 22 35.81 -15.60 16.99
N GLY A 23 35.46 -16.30 15.91
CA GLY A 23 34.14 -16.26 15.27
C GLY A 23 33.02 -16.71 16.19
N TRP A 24 33.23 -17.77 16.98
CA TRP A 24 32.25 -18.24 17.95
C TRP A 24 32.01 -17.24 19.09
N TRP A 25 33.11 -16.61 19.60
CA TRP A 25 33.03 -15.59 20.65
C TRP A 25 32.33 -14.31 20.18
N LEU A 26 32.65 -13.81 18.98
CA LEU A 26 31.96 -12.66 18.36
C LEU A 26 30.47 -12.95 18.11
N GLY A 27 30.13 -14.15 17.64
CA GLY A 27 28.75 -14.57 17.45
C GLY A 27 27.94 -14.62 18.74
N LYS A 28 28.56 -15.05 19.84
CA LYS A 28 27.94 -15.09 21.16
C LYS A 28 27.72 -13.70 21.77
N THR A 29 28.66 -12.80 21.62
CA THR A 29 28.55 -11.40 22.10
C THR A 29 27.49 -10.63 21.31
N ARG A 30 27.39 -10.80 19.98
CA ARG A 30 26.29 -10.22 19.19
C ARG A 30 24.91 -10.73 19.56
N LYS A 31 24.73 -12.05 19.79
CA LYS A 31 23.44 -12.60 20.25
C LYS A 31 23.02 -12.04 21.62
N ASN A 32 23.97 -11.88 22.54
CA ASN A 32 23.67 -11.32 23.85
C ASN A 32 23.31 -9.83 23.80
N ALA A 33 23.92 -9.05 22.90
CA ALA A 33 23.59 -7.64 22.68
C ALA A 33 22.19 -7.46 22.07
N VAL A 34 21.82 -8.29 21.09
CA VAL A 34 20.49 -8.29 20.46
C VAL A 34 19.41 -8.69 21.48
N ASN A 35 19.63 -9.74 22.28
CA ASN A 35 18.66 -10.15 23.29
C ASN A 35 18.45 -9.07 24.37
N LYS A 36 19.51 -8.40 24.79
CA LYS A 36 19.40 -7.29 25.76
C LYS A 36 18.62 -6.11 25.18
N SER A 37 18.85 -5.74 23.94
CA SER A 37 18.11 -4.63 23.29
C SER A 37 16.63 -4.95 23.09
N THR A 38 16.25 -6.23 22.84
CA THR A 38 14.85 -6.66 22.74
C THR A 38 14.15 -6.70 24.11
N GLU A 39 14.84 -7.08 25.18
CA GLU A 39 14.30 -7.02 26.55
C GLU A 39 14.10 -5.58 27.01
N ASP A 40 15.05 -4.67 26.75
CA ASP A 40 14.95 -3.26 27.08
C ASP A 40 13.82 -2.56 26.29
N ALA A 41 13.63 -2.92 25.00
CA ALA A 41 12.53 -2.41 24.18
C ALA A 41 11.16 -2.91 24.67
N LYS A 42 11.06 -4.16 25.10
CA LYS A 42 9.83 -4.73 25.66
C LYS A 42 9.48 -4.10 27.00
N ALA A 43 10.46 -3.90 27.87
CA ALA A 43 10.26 -3.21 29.16
C ALA A 43 9.80 -1.75 28.96
N ALA A 44 10.33 -1.04 27.97
CA ALA A 44 9.90 0.32 27.63
C ALA A 44 8.47 0.37 27.06
N ALA A 45 8.04 -0.63 26.28
CA ALA A 45 6.68 -0.77 25.77
C ALA A 45 5.68 -1.04 26.90
N ASP A 46 6.00 -1.96 27.80
CA ASP A 46 5.16 -2.30 28.97
C ASP A 46 5.02 -1.10 29.93
N ALA A 47 6.08 -0.31 30.11
CA ALA A 47 6.05 0.91 30.92
C ALA A 47 5.14 2.00 30.28
N ARG A 48 5.12 2.13 28.96
CA ARG A 48 4.20 3.06 28.24
C ARG A 48 2.75 2.65 28.39
N LEU A 49 2.42 1.36 28.21
CA LEU A 49 1.06 0.83 28.41
C LEU A 49 0.57 1.03 29.84
N ALA A 50 1.44 0.86 30.84
CA ALA A 50 1.10 1.12 32.24
C ALA A 50 0.87 2.61 32.53
N ALA A 51 1.58 3.52 31.85
CA ALA A 51 1.37 4.97 31.96
C ALA A 51 0.05 5.41 31.30
N GLU A 52 -0.30 4.87 30.13
CA GLU A 52 -1.58 5.13 29.45
C GLU A 52 -2.77 4.61 30.24
N ALA A 53 -2.67 3.41 30.84
CA ALA A 53 -3.70 2.87 31.72
C ALA A 53 -3.92 3.73 32.98
N LYS A 54 -2.87 4.34 33.53
CA LYS A 54 -2.97 5.28 34.66
C LYS A 54 -3.61 6.61 34.28
N SER A 55 -3.34 7.13 33.07
CA SER A 55 -3.96 8.36 32.59
C SER A 55 -5.45 8.17 32.29
N ALA A 56 -5.84 7.03 31.72
CA ALA A 56 -7.24 6.69 31.48
C ALA A 56 -8.04 6.48 32.78
N ALA A 57 -7.41 5.99 33.84
CA ALA A 57 -8.03 5.86 35.17
C ALA A 57 -8.18 7.20 35.92
N ALA A 58 -7.35 8.20 35.60
CA ALA A 58 -7.43 9.53 36.19
C ALA A 58 -8.55 10.39 35.58
N ASP A 59 -8.89 10.16 34.30
CA ASP A 59 -9.94 10.91 33.60
C ASP A 59 -11.36 10.42 33.95
N SER A 60 -11.51 9.23 34.54
CA SER A 60 -12.79 8.68 34.95
C SER A 60 -13.27 9.10 36.37
N SER A 61 -12.50 9.93 37.12
CA SER A 61 -12.79 10.27 38.51
C SER A 61 -13.41 11.65 38.72
N THR A 62 -13.81 12.40 37.68
CA THR A 62 -14.35 13.76 37.76
C THR A 62 -15.77 13.95 37.26
N VAL A 63 -16.66 12.97 37.42
CA VAL A 63 -18.11 13.19 37.29
C VAL A 63 -18.80 12.68 38.53
N LYS A 64 -19.12 13.59 39.47
CA LYS A 64 -20.09 13.33 40.52
C LYS A 64 -21.51 13.64 40.03
N PRO A 65 -22.50 12.76 40.21
CA PRO A 65 -23.91 13.10 40.02
C PRO A 65 -24.45 13.72 41.30
N SER A 66 -25.04 14.90 41.21
CA SER A 66 -25.94 15.45 42.22
C SER A 66 -27.30 14.78 42.15
N VAL A 67 -27.60 14.08 43.23
CA VAL A 67 -28.94 13.55 43.52
C VAL A 67 -29.71 14.67 44.21
N ASP A 68 -30.92 15.00 43.75
CA ASP A 68 -31.96 15.51 44.62
C ASP A 68 -33.28 14.74 44.36
N SER A 69 -33.72 14.19 45.47
CA SER A 69 -34.91 13.41 45.66
C SER A 69 -36.15 14.30 45.76
N ASN A 70 -37.27 13.91 45.14
CA ASN A 70 -38.53 13.82 45.90
C ASN A 70 -39.59 12.98 45.19
N VAL A 71 -40.07 12.03 45.88
CA VAL A 71 -41.24 11.22 46.11
C VAL A 71 -42.54 11.92 45.72
N ASP A 72 -43.50 11.35 44.98
CA ASP A 72 -44.65 10.56 45.46
C ASP A 72 -45.65 10.23 44.32
N ALA A 73 -46.03 9.00 44.30
CA ALA A 73 -47.35 8.36 44.24
C ALA A 73 -48.31 8.55 43.05
N ALA A 74 -48.58 7.40 42.50
CA ALA A 74 -49.90 6.77 42.30
C ALA A 74 -50.78 7.16 41.08
N GLU A 75 -51.00 6.19 40.25
CA GLU A 75 -52.19 5.34 40.10
C GLU A 75 -53.13 5.65 38.90
N LYS A 76 -53.32 4.60 38.11
CA LYS A 76 -54.52 4.24 37.31
C LYS A 76 -54.82 4.89 35.96
N ALA A 77 -54.76 4.04 34.98
CA ALA A 77 -55.70 4.02 33.81
C ALA A 77 -57.14 3.67 34.28
N PRO A 78 -58.22 3.78 33.48
CA PRO A 78 -58.37 3.46 32.08
C PRO A 78 -59.42 4.26 31.26
N ALA A 79 -59.41 4.02 29.94
CA ALA A 79 -60.52 3.76 29.03
C ALA A 79 -61.53 4.83 28.55
N GLU A 80 -61.73 4.75 27.22
CA GLU A 80 -63.00 4.91 26.45
C GLU A 80 -63.63 6.31 26.36
N SER A 81 -63.98 6.78 25.24
CA SER A 81 -64.87 6.35 24.16
C SER A 81 -65.30 7.57 23.29
N GLN A 82 -65.41 7.37 22.00
CA GLN A 82 -66.54 7.73 21.10
C GLN A 82 -67.17 9.14 21.20
N GLN A 83 -67.37 9.91 20.17
CA GLN A 83 -68.35 9.70 19.08
C GLN A 83 -68.51 11.00 18.25
N LYS A 84 -68.55 10.81 16.94
CA LYS A 84 -69.41 11.44 15.92
C LYS A 84 -69.90 12.87 16.06
N SER A 85 -69.77 13.67 15.02
CA SER A 85 -70.95 14.06 14.17
C SER A 85 -70.54 14.97 13.01
N SER A 86 -70.80 14.54 11.85
CA SER A 86 -71.27 15.09 10.60
C SER A 86 -71.69 16.57 10.55
N ALA A 87 -71.30 17.28 9.50
CA ALA A 87 -72.17 18.11 8.64
C ALA A 87 -71.45 18.49 7.33
N GLN A 88 -72.21 18.28 6.29
CA GLN A 88 -71.99 18.53 4.87
C GLN A 88 -72.24 20.02 4.55
N ALA A 89 -71.48 20.56 3.58
CA ALA A 89 -71.92 21.42 2.45
C ALA A 89 -70.79 21.84 1.56
N SER A 90 -70.70 21.32 0.46
CA SER A 90 -70.88 21.68 -0.96
C SER A 90 -69.99 22.82 -1.50
N SER A 91 -69.25 22.44 -2.54
CA SER A 91 -69.00 23.11 -3.82
C SER A 91 -68.12 24.35 -3.86
N SER A 92 -66.93 24.23 -4.45
CA SER A 92 -66.67 24.75 -5.82
C SER A 92 -65.26 24.33 -6.30
N GLU A 93 -65.31 23.79 -7.45
CA GLU A 93 -64.19 23.37 -8.32
C GLU A 93 -63.33 24.56 -8.72
N THR A 94 -62.05 24.52 -8.38
CA THR A 94 -61.03 25.31 -9.12
C THR A 94 -59.77 24.39 -9.17
N ALA A 95 -59.48 23.94 -10.38
CA ALA A 95 -58.32 23.12 -10.69
C ALA A 95 -57.03 23.90 -10.33
N ALA A 96 -56.27 23.37 -9.37
CA ALA A 96 -54.89 23.74 -9.14
C ALA A 96 -54.01 22.89 -10.06
N PRO A 97 -52.96 23.46 -10.68
CA PRO A 97 -52.02 22.70 -11.52
C PRO A 97 -51.27 21.69 -10.64
N GLU A 98 -51.12 20.49 -11.16
CA GLU A 98 -50.23 19.45 -10.59
C GLU A 98 -48.84 20.03 -10.31
N PRO A 99 -48.22 19.76 -9.15
CA PRO A 99 -46.81 20.13 -8.95
C PRO A 99 -45.98 19.31 -9.93
N ALA A 100 -45.30 20.03 -10.81
CA ALA A 100 -44.24 19.45 -11.66
C ALA A 100 -43.32 18.64 -10.76
N THR A 101 -43.20 17.36 -11.04
CA THR A 101 -42.21 16.48 -10.44
C THR A 101 -40.83 17.12 -10.68
N GLU A 102 -40.23 17.73 -9.64
CA GLU A 102 -38.86 18.18 -9.71
C GLU A 102 -38.02 16.97 -10.07
N ALA A 103 -37.45 16.95 -11.27
CA ALA A 103 -36.49 15.97 -11.70
C ALA A 103 -35.31 16.06 -10.72
N LYS A 104 -35.09 14.97 -9.98
CA LYS A 104 -33.92 14.81 -9.12
C LYS A 104 -32.70 15.13 -9.98
N PRO A 105 -31.83 16.10 -9.62
CA PRO A 105 -30.70 16.44 -10.45
C PRO A 105 -29.89 15.18 -10.71
N GLU A 106 -29.64 14.87 -11.98
CA GLU A 106 -28.75 13.78 -12.36
C GLU A 106 -27.39 14.02 -11.69
N PRO A 107 -26.75 12.97 -11.13
CA PRO A 107 -25.45 13.11 -10.51
C PRO A 107 -24.47 13.61 -11.54
N VAL A 108 -23.87 14.75 -11.30
CA VAL A 108 -22.80 15.31 -12.13
C VAL A 108 -21.56 14.45 -11.92
N HIS A 109 -21.25 13.60 -12.90
CA HIS A 109 -20.03 12.79 -12.86
C HIS A 109 -18.81 13.67 -13.16
N GLU A 110 -17.75 13.50 -12.37
CA GLU A 110 -16.45 14.11 -12.63
C GLU A 110 -15.81 13.43 -13.85
N THR A 111 -15.21 14.23 -14.74
CA THR A 111 -14.40 13.68 -15.84
C THR A 111 -12.97 13.46 -15.33
N PRO A 112 -12.47 12.21 -15.28
CA PRO A 112 -11.10 11.93 -14.86
C PRO A 112 -10.09 12.55 -15.83
N GLU A 113 -8.90 12.92 -15.32
CA GLU A 113 -7.80 13.43 -16.14
C GLU A 113 -7.32 12.36 -17.12
N ALA A 114 -7.11 12.74 -18.39
CA ALA A 114 -6.60 11.84 -19.42
C ALA A 114 -5.22 11.25 -19.03
N ALA A 115 -4.99 9.97 -19.34
CA ALA A 115 -3.79 9.24 -18.93
C ALA A 115 -2.47 9.94 -19.32
N GLY A 116 -2.37 10.51 -20.53
CA GLY A 116 -1.17 11.20 -21.01
C GLY A 116 -0.86 12.47 -20.22
N THR A 117 -1.86 13.32 -19.95
CA THR A 117 -1.70 14.56 -19.16
C THR A 117 -1.36 14.24 -17.72
N ARG A 118 -2.05 13.24 -17.15
CA ARG A 118 -1.81 12.70 -15.81
C ARG A 118 -0.36 12.25 -15.66
N MET A 119 0.15 11.44 -16.58
CA MET A 119 1.53 10.95 -16.58
C MET A 119 2.54 12.10 -16.59
N GLN A 120 2.38 13.09 -17.47
CA GLN A 120 3.26 14.26 -17.52
C GLN A 120 3.27 15.05 -16.23
N ARG A 121 2.09 15.28 -15.63
CA ARG A 121 1.97 15.98 -14.36
C ARG A 121 2.65 15.22 -13.21
N LEU A 122 2.49 13.89 -13.16
CA LEU A 122 3.07 13.07 -12.11
C LEU A 122 4.58 12.93 -12.26
N LYS A 123 5.13 12.81 -13.48
CA LYS A 123 6.57 12.92 -13.76
C LYS A 123 7.15 14.25 -13.26
N ALA A 124 6.46 15.37 -13.54
CA ALA A 124 6.89 16.67 -13.07
C ALA A 124 6.85 16.81 -11.54
N ARG A 125 5.91 16.15 -10.85
CA ARG A 125 5.89 16.08 -9.38
C ARG A 125 7.06 15.27 -8.84
N LEU A 126 7.33 14.09 -9.40
CA LEU A 126 8.43 13.24 -8.96
C LEU A 126 9.78 13.96 -9.11
N SER A 127 10.00 14.64 -10.23
CA SER A 127 11.22 15.45 -10.46
C SER A 127 11.37 16.62 -9.48
N LYS A 128 10.24 17.17 -8.97
CA LYS A 128 10.26 18.28 -8.02
C LYS A 128 10.34 17.82 -6.56
N SER A 129 10.09 16.56 -6.27
CA SER A 129 10.10 16.04 -4.90
C SER A 129 11.49 16.06 -4.27
N GLY A 130 12.55 16.32 -5.07
CA GLY A 130 13.91 16.56 -4.60
C GLY A 130 14.40 15.43 -3.72
N ASN A 131 14.52 14.22 -4.27
CA ASN A 131 14.94 13.07 -3.49
C ASN A 131 16.40 13.30 -3.00
N PRO A 132 16.63 13.50 -1.68
CA PRO A 132 17.97 13.77 -1.14
C PRO A 132 18.95 12.62 -1.39
N PHE A 133 18.44 11.42 -1.59
CA PHE A 133 19.19 10.21 -1.86
C PHE A 133 20.05 10.28 -3.13
N GLY A 134 19.45 10.56 -4.29
CA GLY A 134 20.18 10.61 -5.55
C GLY A 134 21.22 11.73 -5.57
N LYS A 135 20.89 12.88 -4.97
CA LYS A 135 21.83 14.00 -4.82
C LYS A 135 23.00 13.66 -3.91
N ALA A 136 22.75 12.99 -2.77
CA ALA A 136 23.80 12.55 -1.86
C ALA A 136 24.75 11.56 -2.58
N LEU A 137 24.18 10.56 -3.25
CA LEU A 137 24.93 9.57 -4.00
C LEU A 137 25.79 10.21 -5.11
N PHE A 138 25.20 11.12 -5.88
CA PHE A 138 25.94 11.86 -6.91
C PHE A 138 27.09 12.67 -6.33
N ASN A 139 26.89 13.38 -5.20
CA ASN A 139 27.93 14.18 -4.56
C ASN A 139 29.11 13.36 -4.07
N ILE A 140 28.89 12.12 -3.61
CA ILE A 140 29.96 11.21 -3.22
C ILE A 140 30.73 10.75 -4.47
N LEU A 141 30.02 10.25 -5.47
CA LEU A 141 30.60 9.68 -6.68
C LEU A 141 31.29 10.70 -7.60
N ALA A 142 30.97 11.98 -7.48
CA ALA A 142 31.60 13.06 -8.26
C ALA A 142 32.91 13.59 -7.66
N LYS A 143 33.48 12.93 -6.63
CA LYS A 143 34.78 13.28 -6.07
C LYS A 143 35.89 12.82 -7.01
N ASP A 144 37.02 13.58 -7.11
CA ASP A 144 38.15 13.27 -7.98
C ASP A 144 38.82 11.92 -7.68
N GLN A 145 38.81 11.50 -6.44
CA GLN A 145 39.30 10.17 -6.00
C GLN A 145 38.37 9.62 -4.94
N LEU A 146 37.94 8.39 -5.14
CA LEU A 146 37.08 7.66 -4.20
C LEU A 146 37.93 6.76 -3.32
N SER A 147 37.88 7.00 -2.02
CA SER A 147 38.48 6.15 -0.99
C SER A 147 37.52 5.01 -0.60
N GLU A 148 38.00 4.03 0.18
CA GLU A 148 37.13 2.99 0.74
C GLU A 148 36.05 3.58 1.63
N ALA A 149 36.32 4.64 2.39
CA ALA A 149 35.31 5.34 3.20
C ALA A 149 34.21 5.98 2.33
N ASP A 150 34.53 6.47 1.14
CA ASP A 150 33.53 7.00 0.21
C ASP A 150 32.61 5.90 -0.32
N TRP A 151 33.14 4.71 -0.54
CA TRP A 151 32.33 3.56 -0.94
C TRP A 151 31.42 3.04 0.19
N GLU A 152 31.89 3.08 1.43
CA GLU A 152 31.06 2.82 2.62
C GLU A 152 29.93 3.86 2.72
N ASP A 153 30.22 5.14 2.49
CA ASP A 153 29.21 6.22 2.46
C ASP A 153 28.17 6.01 1.33
N VAL A 154 28.59 5.50 0.17
CA VAL A 154 27.68 5.12 -0.93
C VAL A 154 26.73 4.01 -0.48
N GLU A 155 27.27 2.93 0.12
CA GLU A 155 26.48 1.82 0.61
C GLU A 155 25.50 2.25 1.69
N ASP A 156 25.93 3.02 2.68
CA ASP A 156 25.09 3.57 3.74
C ASP A 156 23.97 4.45 3.16
N THR A 157 24.28 5.28 2.16
CA THR A 157 23.28 6.10 1.47
C THR A 157 22.21 5.26 0.79
N LEU A 158 22.60 4.16 0.14
CA LEU A 158 21.68 3.21 -0.49
C LEU A 158 20.78 2.48 0.52
N LEU A 159 21.37 2.05 1.64
CA LEU A 159 20.64 1.38 2.72
C LEU A 159 19.64 2.33 3.39
N LEU A 160 20.03 3.58 3.65
CA LEU A 160 19.16 4.61 4.21
C LEU A 160 18.00 4.97 3.27
N ALA A 161 18.17 4.78 1.96
CA ALA A 161 17.13 4.96 0.95
C ALA A 161 16.20 3.75 0.78
N ASP A 162 16.33 2.72 1.60
CA ASP A 162 15.56 1.46 1.53
C ASP A 162 15.79 0.64 0.22
N VAL A 163 16.97 0.73 -0.39
CA VAL A 163 17.34 -0.08 -1.58
C VAL A 163 17.43 -1.58 -1.23
N GLY A 164 17.76 -1.89 0.03
CA GLY A 164 18.01 -3.25 0.51
C GLY A 164 19.47 -3.65 0.41
N ALA A 165 19.95 -4.49 1.34
CA ALA A 165 21.37 -4.80 1.49
C ALA A 165 22.00 -5.45 0.25
N GLU A 166 21.37 -6.50 -0.28
CA GLU A 166 21.89 -7.24 -1.44
C GLU A 166 21.95 -6.36 -2.71
N ALA A 167 20.93 -5.50 -2.93
CA ALA A 167 20.91 -4.61 -4.08
C ALA A 167 21.93 -3.46 -3.91
N SER A 168 22.17 -3.00 -2.69
CA SER A 168 23.15 -1.97 -2.37
C SER A 168 24.57 -2.49 -2.62
N GLU A 169 24.91 -3.67 -2.10
CA GLU A 169 26.20 -4.32 -2.32
C GLU A 169 26.47 -4.53 -3.83
N GLN A 170 25.50 -5.09 -4.56
CA GLN A 170 25.60 -5.27 -6.00
C GLN A 170 25.84 -3.95 -6.73
N LEU A 171 25.09 -2.89 -6.38
CA LEU A 171 25.23 -1.59 -7.03
C LEU A 171 26.60 -0.96 -6.76
N VAL A 172 27.09 -1.03 -5.52
CA VAL A 172 28.43 -0.53 -5.14
C VAL A 172 29.51 -1.26 -5.95
N GLU A 173 29.45 -2.58 -6.06
CA GLU A 173 30.41 -3.35 -6.84
C GLU A 173 30.35 -2.99 -8.33
N GLU A 174 29.17 -2.86 -8.91
CA GLU A 174 28.99 -2.46 -10.30
C GLU A 174 29.47 -1.02 -10.56
N LEU A 175 29.32 -0.09 -9.60
CA LEU A 175 29.81 1.28 -9.70
C LEU A 175 31.37 1.33 -9.59
N ARG A 176 31.95 0.59 -8.67
CA ARG A 176 33.44 0.48 -8.53
C ARG A 176 34.10 0.02 -9.82
N ASN A 177 33.46 -0.89 -10.54
CA ASN A 177 33.96 -1.47 -11.77
C ASN A 177 33.63 -0.65 -13.03
N ASP A 178 32.86 0.44 -12.91
CA ASP A 178 32.52 1.29 -14.06
C ASP A 178 33.65 2.27 -14.38
N ALA A 179 34.18 2.18 -15.60
CA ALA A 179 35.31 3.01 -16.03
C ALA A 179 35.00 4.52 -15.96
N ARG A 180 33.75 4.90 -16.08
CA ARG A 180 33.28 6.30 -15.97
C ARG A 180 33.40 6.85 -14.54
N ILE A 181 33.33 5.98 -13.53
CA ILE A 181 33.51 6.33 -12.11
C ILE A 181 35.02 6.27 -11.76
N ALA A 182 35.70 5.20 -12.18
CA ALA A 182 37.12 4.98 -11.86
C ALA A 182 38.10 5.94 -12.59
N GLY A 183 37.68 6.51 -13.73
CA GLY A 183 38.48 7.36 -14.60
C GLY A 183 38.49 8.85 -14.27
N GLN A 184 37.89 9.29 -13.16
CA GLN A 184 37.76 10.71 -12.80
C GLN A 184 37.04 11.55 -13.85
N SER A 185 35.90 11.15 -14.12
CA SER A 185 35.15 11.61 -15.26
C SER A 185 34.44 12.93 -15.01
N ASP A 186 34.07 13.56 -16.09
CA ASP A 186 33.07 14.62 -16.12
C ASP A 186 31.84 14.24 -15.25
N PRO A 187 31.37 15.12 -14.38
CA PRO A 187 30.13 14.90 -13.60
C PRO A 187 28.94 14.37 -14.41
N ALA A 188 28.88 14.72 -15.70
CA ALA A 188 27.86 14.19 -16.60
C ALA A 188 28.01 12.67 -16.86
N GLU A 189 29.24 12.19 -17.00
CA GLU A 189 29.51 10.76 -17.19
C GLU A 189 29.24 9.95 -15.94
N VAL A 190 29.59 10.47 -14.75
CA VAL A 190 29.24 9.87 -13.45
C VAL A 190 27.73 9.74 -13.30
N ARG A 191 27.00 10.82 -13.64
CA ARG A 191 25.54 10.81 -13.59
C ARG A 191 24.93 9.78 -14.56
N ALA A 192 25.48 9.68 -15.76
CA ALA A 192 25.05 8.70 -16.75
C ALA A 192 25.32 7.26 -16.27
N ALA A 193 26.49 6.99 -15.71
CA ALA A 193 26.82 5.68 -15.15
C ALA A 193 25.85 5.30 -14.02
N LEU A 194 25.60 6.20 -13.09
CA LEU A 194 24.65 5.98 -11.99
C LEU A 194 23.22 5.75 -12.51
N LYS A 195 22.78 6.53 -13.50
CA LYS A 195 21.48 6.35 -14.14
C LYS A 195 21.36 4.97 -14.77
N ASP A 196 22.33 4.53 -15.54
CA ASP A 196 22.33 3.22 -16.20
C ASP A 196 22.24 2.07 -15.20
N LYS A 197 23.01 2.14 -14.10
CA LYS A 197 22.99 1.12 -13.05
C LYS A 197 21.66 1.08 -12.30
N LEU A 198 21.11 2.24 -11.95
CA LEU A 198 19.79 2.32 -11.30
C LEU A 198 18.68 1.81 -12.22
N LEU A 199 18.69 2.15 -13.51
CA LEU A 199 17.73 1.63 -14.48
C LEU A 199 17.80 0.11 -14.60
N LYS A 200 19.00 -0.46 -14.61
CA LYS A 200 19.20 -1.91 -14.62
C LYS A 200 18.61 -2.58 -13.37
N LEU A 201 18.82 -1.99 -12.18
CA LEU A 201 18.25 -2.50 -10.93
C LEU A 201 16.73 -2.40 -10.88
N VAL A 202 16.17 -1.29 -11.37
CA VAL A 202 14.72 -1.11 -11.46
C VAL A 202 14.11 -2.05 -12.51
N GLY A 203 14.85 -2.37 -13.57
CA GLY A 203 14.43 -3.24 -14.67
C GLY A 203 13.53 -2.52 -15.67
N THR A 204 14.06 -2.22 -16.85
CA THR A 204 13.35 -1.56 -17.95
C THR A 204 12.50 -2.54 -18.77
N ASP A 205 12.92 -3.80 -18.85
CA ASP A 205 12.32 -4.83 -19.71
C ASP A 205 11.14 -5.58 -19.06
N THR A 206 10.79 -5.20 -17.84
CA THR A 206 9.72 -5.85 -17.09
C THR A 206 8.35 -5.38 -17.58
N ASP A 207 7.45 -6.29 -17.96
CA ASP A 207 6.07 -5.96 -18.31
C ASP A 207 5.28 -5.54 -17.06
N ARG A 208 5.00 -4.24 -16.96
CA ARG A 208 4.30 -3.59 -15.85
C ARG A 208 2.84 -3.28 -16.15
N ARG A 209 2.36 -3.60 -17.35
CA ARG A 209 0.96 -3.37 -17.72
C ARG A 209 0.03 -4.17 -16.82
N LEU A 210 -1.13 -3.60 -16.52
CA LEU A 210 -2.21 -4.37 -15.92
C LEU A 210 -2.63 -5.50 -16.86
N ASN A 211 -3.04 -6.64 -16.32
CA ASN A 211 -3.52 -7.72 -17.16
C ASN A 211 -4.77 -7.32 -17.97
N ALA A 212 -5.59 -6.41 -17.43
CA ALA A 212 -6.71 -5.80 -18.13
C ALA A 212 -6.34 -4.99 -19.40
N ASP A 213 -5.05 -4.62 -19.53
CA ASP A 213 -4.54 -3.81 -20.66
C ASP A 213 -3.76 -4.66 -21.68
N LYS A 214 -3.65 -5.96 -21.44
CA LYS A 214 -2.96 -6.89 -22.34
C LYS A 214 -3.88 -7.35 -23.46
N GLU A 215 -3.27 -7.65 -24.61
CA GLU A 215 -3.99 -8.29 -25.71
C GLU A 215 -4.51 -9.67 -25.27
N GLY A 216 -5.78 -9.93 -25.53
CA GLY A 216 -6.44 -11.18 -25.11
C GLY A 216 -6.81 -11.22 -23.60
N ALA A 217 -6.80 -10.08 -22.91
CA ALA A 217 -7.27 -10.00 -21.54
C ALA A 217 -8.70 -10.56 -21.36
N ASN A 218 -8.95 -11.18 -20.21
CA ASN A 218 -10.30 -11.60 -19.85
C ASN A 218 -11.24 -10.39 -19.76
N LYS A 219 -12.52 -10.61 -20.08
CA LYS A 219 -13.55 -9.60 -19.95
C LYS A 219 -14.77 -10.21 -19.24
N PRO A 220 -15.05 -9.79 -18.01
CA PRO A 220 -14.29 -8.88 -17.14
C PRO A 220 -12.90 -9.40 -16.75
N SER A 221 -11.91 -8.49 -16.69
CA SER A 221 -10.64 -8.76 -16.00
C SER A 221 -10.80 -8.46 -14.52
N VAL A 222 -10.42 -9.39 -13.65
CA VAL A 222 -10.62 -9.27 -12.20
C VAL A 222 -9.34 -8.90 -11.48
N ILE A 223 -9.39 -7.82 -10.69
CA ILE A 223 -8.31 -7.31 -9.86
C ILE A 223 -8.71 -7.40 -8.39
N ILE A 224 -7.94 -8.12 -7.57
CA ILE A 224 -8.11 -8.13 -6.11
C ILE A 224 -7.05 -7.22 -5.49
N MET A 225 -7.51 -6.24 -4.66
CA MET A 225 -6.64 -5.33 -3.93
C MET A 225 -6.32 -5.91 -2.55
N VAL A 226 -5.05 -6.12 -2.24
CA VAL A 226 -4.60 -6.65 -0.94
C VAL A 226 -3.56 -5.74 -0.29
N GLY A 227 -3.30 -5.91 1.01
CA GLY A 227 -2.33 -5.12 1.77
C GLY A 227 -2.83 -4.79 3.17
N VAL A 228 -1.97 -4.23 4.03
CA VAL A 228 -2.32 -3.93 5.42
C VAL A 228 -3.24 -2.71 5.53
N ASN A 229 -3.84 -2.52 6.72
CA ASN A 229 -4.61 -1.31 6.99
C ASN A 229 -3.73 -0.06 6.94
N GLY A 230 -4.25 1.04 6.38
CA GLY A 230 -3.54 2.32 6.26
C GLY A 230 -2.67 2.47 5.01
N THR A 231 -2.43 1.41 4.23
CA THR A 231 -1.67 1.51 2.97
C THR A 231 -2.42 2.18 1.82
N GLY A 232 -3.71 2.48 2.00
CA GLY A 232 -4.50 3.18 0.99
C GLY A 232 -5.20 2.27 -0.03
N LYS A 233 -5.52 1.01 0.29
CA LYS A 233 -6.22 0.07 -0.63
C LYS A 233 -7.49 0.65 -1.23
N THR A 234 -8.44 1.05 -0.39
CA THR A 234 -9.73 1.63 -0.82
C THR A 234 -9.55 2.89 -1.67
N THR A 235 -8.60 3.77 -1.26
CA THR A 235 -8.23 4.95 -2.04
C THR A 235 -7.60 4.58 -3.38
N THR A 236 -6.74 3.56 -3.40
CA THR A 236 -6.12 3.06 -4.63
C THR A 236 -7.14 2.42 -5.55
N ALA A 237 -8.09 1.63 -5.02
CA ALA A 237 -9.19 1.07 -5.81
C ALA A 237 -10.02 2.17 -6.48
N GLY A 238 -10.34 3.23 -5.73
CA GLY A 238 -11.04 4.41 -6.26
C GLY A 238 -10.23 5.17 -7.32
N LYS A 239 -8.94 5.40 -7.10
CA LYS A 239 -8.07 6.06 -8.09
C LYS A 239 -7.83 5.19 -9.33
N LEU A 240 -7.76 3.87 -9.15
CA LEU A 240 -7.59 2.92 -10.25
C LEU A 240 -8.86 2.86 -11.11
N SER A 241 -10.05 2.88 -10.50
CA SER A 241 -11.30 2.95 -11.25
C SER A 241 -11.37 4.21 -12.12
N ARG A 242 -10.95 5.36 -11.58
CA ARG A 242 -10.86 6.62 -12.34
C ARG A 242 -9.86 6.55 -13.48
N LEU A 243 -8.70 5.91 -13.27
CA LEU A 243 -7.70 5.70 -14.32
C LEU A 243 -8.28 4.86 -15.47
N LEU A 244 -8.91 3.74 -15.15
CA LEU A 244 -9.51 2.84 -16.14
C LEU A 244 -10.69 3.49 -16.88
N VAL A 245 -11.51 4.29 -16.19
CA VAL A 245 -12.59 5.08 -16.82
C VAL A 245 -12.00 6.12 -17.78
N SER A 246 -10.87 6.77 -17.45
CA SER A 246 -10.20 7.70 -18.38
C SER A 246 -9.69 7.01 -19.65
N ASP A 247 -9.43 5.72 -19.58
CA ASP A 247 -9.01 4.86 -20.71
C ASP A 247 -10.22 4.24 -21.44
N GLY A 248 -11.45 4.69 -21.11
CA GLY A 248 -12.69 4.27 -21.76
C GLY A 248 -13.22 2.90 -21.32
N LYS A 249 -12.70 2.33 -20.22
CA LYS A 249 -13.14 1.02 -19.72
C LYS A 249 -14.39 1.15 -18.85
N GLN A 250 -15.28 0.18 -18.94
CA GLN A 250 -16.39 -0.03 -18.03
C GLN A 250 -15.89 -0.77 -16.79
N VAL A 251 -16.02 -0.16 -15.61
CA VAL A 251 -15.48 -0.67 -14.36
C VAL A 251 -16.61 -0.95 -13.38
N MET A 252 -16.46 -1.98 -12.57
CA MET A 252 -17.28 -2.28 -11.39
C MET A 252 -16.39 -2.43 -10.16
N LEU A 253 -16.88 -2.00 -8.98
CA LEU A 253 -16.20 -2.12 -7.71
C LEU A 253 -16.92 -3.11 -6.81
N GLY A 254 -16.18 -3.94 -6.07
CA GLY A 254 -16.68 -4.84 -5.04
C GLY A 254 -16.14 -4.44 -3.66
N ALA A 255 -17.03 -4.07 -2.71
CA ALA A 255 -16.66 -3.64 -1.37
C ALA A 255 -16.55 -4.82 -0.41
N ALA A 256 -15.46 -5.60 -0.52
CA ALA A 256 -15.25 -6.78 0.32
C ALA A 256 -14.49 -6.48 1.64
N ASP A 257 -14.19 -5.21 1.99
CA ASP A 257 -13.83 -4.80 3.36
C ASP A 257 -15.09 -4.57 4.19
N THR A 258 -15.78 -5.65 4.53
CA THR A 258 -17.07 -5.63 5.27
C THR A 258 -16.90 -5.37 6.76
N PHE A 259 -15.68 -5.36 7.28
CA PHE A 259 -15.41 -5.12 8.70
C PHE A 259 -15.38 -3.64 9.08
N ARG A 260 -15.23 -2.76 8.09
CA ARG A 260 -15.24 -1.32 8.27
C ARG A 260 -16.39 -0.74 7.44
N ALA A 261 -17.51 -0.43 8.10
CA ALA A 261 -18.66 0.19 7.42
C ALA A 261 -18.24 1.42 6.59
N ALA A 262 -17.38 2.27 7.15
CA ALA A 262 -16.85 3.44 6.44
C ALA A 262 -16.01 3.10 5.20
N ALA A 263 -15.48 1.88 5.04
CA ALA A 263 -14.71 1.51 3.85
C ALA A 263 -15.63 1.31 2.63
N ALA A 264 -16.77 0.67 2.81
CA ALA A 264 -17.77 0.53 1.76
C ALA A 264 -18.33 1.89 1.33
N ASP A 265 -18.69 2.77 2.28
CA ASP A 265 -19.17 4.14 2.00
C ASP A 265 -18.09 4.98 1.28
N GLN A 266 -16.83 4.81 1.67
CA GLN A 266 -15.70 5.45 0.99
C GLN A 266 -15.59 4.96 -0.46
N LEU A 267 -15.70 3.66 -0.70
CA LEU A 267 -15.62 3.09 -2.05
C LEU A 267 -16.79 3.55 -2.92
N GLU A 268 -18.01 3.61 -2.36
CA GLU A 268 -19.19 4.19 -3.04
C GLU A 268 -18.98 5.65 -3.42
N THR A 269 -18.39 6.44 -2.51
CA THR A 269 -18.07 7.84 -2.78
C THR A 269 -17.11 7.96 -3.97
N TRP A 270 -16.11 7.07 -4.07
CA TRP A 270 -15.21 7.03 -5.22
C TRP A 270 -15.92 6.63 -6.51
N GLY A 271 -16.75 5.57 -6.47
CA GLY A 271 -17.50 5.10 -7.64
C GLY A 271 -18.49 6.13 -8.15
N ALA A 272 -19.27 6.74 -7.25
CA ALA A 272 -20.29 7.74 -7.60
C ALA A 272 -19.71 8.96 -8.35
N LYS A 273 -18.47 9.37 -8.04
CA LYS A 273 -17.82 10.51 -8.71
C LYS A 273 -17.58 10.29 -10.20
N VAL A 274 -17.40 9.05 -10.63
CA VAL A 274 -17.10 8.70 -12.04
C VAL A 274 -18.11 7.74 -12.66
N GLY A 275 -19.26 7.56 -12.02
CA GLY A 275 -20.33 6.70 -12.54
C GLY A 275 -20.02 5.21 -12.49
N VAL A 276 -19.12 4.77 -11.61
CA VAL A 276 -18.75 3.37 -11.44
C VAL A 276 -19.64 2.70 -10.39
N PRO A 277 -20.39 1.63 -10.73
CA PRO A 277 -21.22 0.92 -9.79
C PRO A 277 -20.38 0.17 -8.74
N VAL A 278 -20.93 0.11 -7.50
CA VAL A 278 -20.29 -0.59 -6.37
C VAL A 278 -21.22 -1.68 -5.89
N VAL A 279 -20.74 -2.90 -5.79
CA VAL A 279 -21.43 -4.02 -5.14
C VAL A 279 -20.97 -4.09 -3.69
N ARG A 280 -21.93 -3.98 -2.78
CA ARG A 280 -21.71 -4.05 -1.32
C ARG A 280 -22.81 -4.86 -0.65
N SER A 281 -22.57 -5.25 0.58
CA SER A 281 -23.62 -5.80 1.44
C SER A 281 -24.27 -4.71 2.30
N ASP A 282 -25.58 -4.76 2.47
CA ASP A 282 -26.33 -3.90 3.40
C ASP A 282 -26.18 -4.34 4.86
N LYS A 283 -25.57 -5.51 5.10
CA LYS A 283 -25.35 -6.05 6.44
C LYS A 283 -23.95 -5.76 6.91
N ASP A 284 -23.84 -5.10 8.06
CA ASP A 284 -22.56 -4.94 8.74
C ASP A 284 -21.97 -6.31 9.10
N GLY A 285 -20.66 -6.47 8.83
CA GLY A 285 -19.96 -7.73 9.09
C GLY A 285 -20.39 -8.89 8.21
N ALA A 286 -20.98 -8.63 7.04
CA ALA A 286 -21.26 -9.66 6.06
C ALA A 286 -19.97 -10.43 5.68
N ASP A 287 -20.13 -11.67 5.19
CA ASP A 287 -19.00 -12.44 4.70
C ASP A 287 -18.37 -11.75 3.47
N PRO A 288 -17.10 -11.32 3.55
CA PRO A 288 -16.40 -10.69 2.43
C PRO A 288 -16.43 -11.53 1.14
N ALA A 289 -16.37 -12.84 1.29
CA ALA A 289 -16.42 -13.76 0.17
C ALA A 289 -17.79 -13.77 -0.53
N SER A 290 -18.89 -13.52 0.21
CA SER A 290 -20.21 -13.40 -0.40
C SER A 290 -20.31 -12.14 -1.28
N VAL A 291 -19.76 -11.01 -0.81
CA VAL A 291 -19.71 -9.77 -1.59
C VAL A 291 -18.86 -9.95 -2.85
N ALA A 292 -17.70 -10.59 -2.75
CA ALA A 292 -16.84 -10.86 -3.89
C ALA A 292 -17.50 -11.79 -4.92
N PHE A 293 -18.24 -12.81 -4.45
CA PHE A 293 -19.00 -13.70 -5.32
C PHE A 293 -20.10 -12.94 -6.06
N GLU A 294 -20.88 -12.12 -5.36
CA GLU A 294 -21.94 -11.31 -5.96
C GLU A 294 -21.38 -10.28 -6.95
N ALA A 295 -20.29 -9.59 -6.58
CA ALA A 295 -19.64 -8.64 -7.46
C ALA A 295 -19.15 -9.32 -8.75
N SER A 296 -18.54 -10.51 -8.65
CA SER A 296 -18.06 -11.25 -9.83
C SER A 296 -19.21 -11.78 -10.70
N ALA A 297 -20.32 -12.21 -10.11
CA ALA A 297 -21.50 -12.63 -10.85
C ALA A 297 -22.12 -11.43 -11.62
N LYS A 298 -22.29 -10.30 -10.95
CA LYS A 298 -22.85 -9.09 -11.54
C LYS A 298 -21.94 -8.49 -12.61
N ALA A 299 -20.64 -8.43 -12.37
CA ALA A 299 -19.66 -7.98 -13.37
C ALA A 299 -19.72 -8.81 -14.66
N LYS A 300 -19.88 -10.14 -14.51
CA LYS A 300 -20.04 -11.06 -15.64
C LYS A 300 -21.37 -10.82 -16.38
N GLU A 301 -22.46 -10.64 -15.66
CA GLU A 301 -23.80 -10.39 -16.23
C GLU A 301 -23.83 -9.07 -17.02
N GLU A 302 -23.27 -8.00 -16.44
CA GLU A 302 -23.19 -6.67 -17.08
C GLU A 302 -22.07 -6.56 -18.11
N ASN A 303 -21.23 -7.60 -18.25
CA ASN A 303 -20.11 -7.68 -19.20
C ASN A 303 -19.19 -6.44 -19.17
N VAL A 304 -18.89 -5.96 -17.95
CA VAL A 304 -17.95 -4.85 -17.74
C VAL A 304 -16.52 -5.24 -18.19
N ASP A 305 -15.64 -4.27 -18.41
CA ASP A 305 -14.25 -4.55 -18.78
C ASP A 305 -13.41 -5.00 -17.60
N VAL A 306 -13.62 -4.38 -16.43
CA VAL A 306 -12.80 -4.62 -15.23
C VAL A 306 -13.65 -4.66 -13.97
N LEU A 307 -13.40 -5.66 -13.12
CA LEU A 307 -13.89 -5.73 -11.74
C LEU A 307 -12.73 -5.51 -10.77
N ILE A 308 -12.85 -4.55 -9.85
CA ILE A 308 -11.89 -4.30 -8.78
C ILE A 308 -12.53 -4.68 -7.44
N ILE A 309 -11.93 -5.60 -6.69
CA ILE A 309 -12.40 -6.05 -5.37
C ILE A 309 -11.49 -5.44 -4.30
N ASP A 310 -12.02 -4.52 -3.48
CA ASP A 310 -11.33 -3.96 -2.31
C ASP A 310 -11.53 -4.87 -1.11
N THR A 311 -10.43 -5.24 -0.41
CA THR A 311 -10.45 -6.21 0.68
C THR A 311 -9.96 -5.60 2.00
N ALA A 312 -10.28 -6.26 3.12
CA ALA A 312 -9.73 -5.94 4.43
C ALA A 312 -8.21 -6.11 4.49
N GLY A 313 -7.57 -5.45 5.47
CA GLY A 313 -6.11 -5.49 5.66
C GLY A 313 -5.69 -5.72 7.12
N ARG A 314 -6.44 -6.51 7.89
CA ARG A 314 -6.23 -6.71 9.33
C ARG A 314 -5.12 -7.71 9.62
N LEU A 315 -3.87 -7.33 9.45
CA LEU A 315 -2.71 -8.22 9.65
C LEU A 315 -2.51 -8.67 11.10
N GLN A 316 -3.18 -8.03 12.08
CA GLN A 316 -3.16 -8.42 13.48
C GLN A 316 -3.64 -9.87 13.70
N ASN A 317 -4.52 -10.35 12.83
CA ASN A 317 -4.97 -11.73 12.79
C ASN A 317 -4.58 -12.36 11.44
N LYS A 318 -3.26 -12.56 11.26
CA LYS A 318 -2.64 -12.98 10.00
C LYS A 318 -3.29 -14.22 9.39
N ALA A 319 -3.48 -15.28 10.18
CA ALA A 319 -4.02 -16.55 9.68
C ALA A 319 -5.44 -16.36 9.13
N ASN A 320 -6.32 -15.73 9.90
CA ASN A 320 -7.70 -15.50 9.47
C ASN A 320 -7.79 -14.61 8.23
N LEU A 321 -6.94 -13.56 8.14
CA LEU A 321 -6.90 -12.69 6.96
C LEU A 321 -6.47 -13.46 5.72
N MET A 322 -5.45 -14.33 5.81
CA MET A 322 -4.96 -15.09 4.67
C MET A 322 -5.98 -16.14 4.22
N ASP A 323 -6.66 -16.80 5.16
CA ASP A 323 -7.75 -17.72 4.86
C ASP A 323 -8.94 -17.01 4.19
N GLU A 324 -9.28 -15.80 4.66
CA GLU A 324 -10.33 -14.94 4.10
C GLU A 324 -9.99 -14.52 2.67
N LEU A 325 -8.77 -14.00 2.43
CA LEU A 325 -8.32 -13.62 1.08
C LEU A 325 -8.29 -14.84 0.13
N GLY A 326 -7.82 -15.98 0.61
CA GLY A 326 -7.88 -17.23 -0.15
C GLY A 326 -9.32 -17.67 -0.45
N LYS A 327 -10.27 -17.44 0.47
CA LYS A 327 -11.70 -17.70 0.26
C LYS A 327 -12.29 -16.74 -0.78
N ILE A 328 -12.00 -15.44 -0.67
CA ILE A 328 -12.42 -14.41 -1.65
C ILE A 328 -11.98 -14.83 -3.06
N ARG A 329 -10.71 -15.15 -3.25
CA ARG A 329 -10.16 -15.60 -4.54
C ARG A 329 -10.91 -16.81 -5.07
N ARG A 330 -11.02 -17.88 -4.27
CA ARG A 330 -11.69 -19.13 -4.69
C ARG A 330 -13.16 -18.95 -5.07
N VAL A 331 -13.91 -18.06 -4.38
CA VAL A 331 -15.33 -17.85 -4.74
C VAL A 331 -15.47 -16.96 -5.95
N THR A 332 -14.60 -15.98 -6.16
CA THR A 332 -14.54 -15.17 -7.37
C THR A 332 -14.24 -16.03 -8.58
N GLU A 333 -13.28 -16.97 -8.46
CA GLU A 333 -12.88 -17.90 -9.53
C GLU A 333 -13.97 -18.88 -9.95
N LYS A 334 -15.08 -19.00 -9.20
CA LYS A 334 -16.27 -19.74 -9.66
C LYS A 334 -17.03 -19.04 -10.79
N ASN A 335 -16.96 -17.72 -10.85
CA ASN A 335 -17.64 -16.89 -11.84
C ASN A 335 -16.69 -16.39 -12.93
N LEU A 336 -15.52 -15.86 -12.53
CA LEU A 336 -14.53 -15.20 -13.36
C LEU A 336 -13.12 -15.55 -12.88
N PRO A 337 -12.15 -15.77 -13.76
CA PRO A 337 -10.76 -15.94 -13.36
C PRO A 337 -10.23 -14.67 -12.71
N VAL A 338 -9.37 -14.81 -11.69
CA VAL A 338 -8.66 -13.68 -11.09
C VAL A 338 -7.38 -13.42 -11.86
N ASP A 339 -7.34 -12.31 -12.59
CA ASP A 339 -6.22 -11.95 -13.45
C ASP A 339 -5.09 -11.26 -12.72
N GLU A 340 -5.45 -10.45 -11.69
CA GLU A 340 -4.50 -9.69 -10.90
C GLU A 340 -4.79 -9.75 -9.40
N VAL A 341 -3.72 -9.86 -8.64
CA VAL A 341 -3.72 -9.61 -7.20
C VAL A 341 -2.69 -8.49 -6.96
N LEU A 342 -3.17 -7.28 -6.70
CA LEU A 342 -2.33 -6.10 -6.50
C LEU A 342 -2.12 -5.85 -5.01
N LEU A 343 -0.86 -5.92 -4.59
CA LEU A 343 -0.45 -5.56 -3.25
C LEU A 343 -0.25 -4.05 -3.14
N VAL A 344 -1.01 -3.39 -2.28
CA VAL A 344 -0.83 -1.96 -1.99
C VAL A 344 0.10 -1.79 -0.80
N LEU A 345 1.25 -1.18 -1.04
CA LEU A 345 2.27 -0.85 -0.05
C LEU A 345 2.38 0.67 0.10
N ASP A 346 2.55 1.12 1.33
CA ASP A 346 2.88 2.50 1.64
C ASP A 346 4.40 2.70 1.53
N ALA A 347 4.85 3.50 0.57
CA ALA A 347 6.28 3.75 0.31
C ALA A 347 7.00 4.38 1.51
N THR A 348 6.27 5.00 2.44
CA THR A 348 6.86 5.63 3.63
C THR A 348 7.23 4.62 4.73
N THR A 349 6.73 3.38 4.65
CA THR A 349 6.98 2.34 5.66
C THR A 349 8.32 1.63 5.51
N GLY A 350 8.98 1.75 4.36
CA GLY A 350 10.30 1.17 4.09
C GLY A 350 10.35 -0.34 4.33
N GLN A 351 11.44 -0.82 4.92
CA GLN A 351 11.68 -2.24 5.19
C GLN A 351 10.61 -2.92 6.07
N ASN A 352 9.92 -2.16 6.93
CA ASN A 352 8.82 -2.72 7.71
C ASN A 352 7.65 -3.14 6.81
N GLY A 353 7.39 -2.40 5.73
CA GLY A 353 6.41 -2.77 4.72
C GLY A 353 6.78 -4.06 3.99
N MET A 354 8.07 -4.29 3.74
CA MET A 354 8.57 -5.49 3.06
C MET A 354 8.27 -6.78 3.82
N THR A 355 8.48 -6.80 5.14
CA THR A 355 8.15 -7.97 5.97
C THR A 355 6.67 -8.34 5.86
N GLN A 356 5.79 -7.34 5.81
CA GLN A 356 4.35 -7.53 5.63
C GLN A 356 4.02 -8.00 4.20
N ALA A 357 4.69 -7.44 3.21
CA ALA A 357 4.49 -7.77 1.80
C ALA A 357 4.77 -9.25 1.50
N LYS A 358 5.85 -9.81 2.04
CA LYS A 358 6.20 -11.24 1.90
C LYS A 358 5.07 -12.17 2.36
N VAL A 359 4.39 -11.80 3.44
CA VAL A 359 3.26 -12.59 3.96
C VAL A 359 2.11 -12.68 2.95
N PHE A 360 1.78 -11.56 2.28
CA PHE A 360 0.74 -11.57 1.23
C PHE A 360 1.21 -12.31 -0.01
N ALA A 361 2.48 -12.15 -0.40
CA ALA A 361 3.04 -12.84 -1.56
C ALA A 361 2.94 -14.37 -1.43
N GLU A 362 3.31 -14.90 -0.25
CA GLU A 362 3.24 -16.34 0.04
C GLU A 362 1.81 -16.87 0.10
N ALA A 363 0.86 -16.06 0.60
CA ALA A 363 -0.49 -16.55 0.90
C ALA A 363 -1.45 -16.52 -0.29
N ILE A 364 -1.37 -15.51 -1.15
CA ILE A 364 -2.39 -15.30 -2.20
C ILE A 364 -1.83 -15.24 -3.62
N GLY A 365 -0.50 -15.22 -3.76
CA GLY A 365 0.15 -15.13 -5.08
C GLY A 365 -0.12 -13.78 -5.75
N ILE A 366 0.57 -12.74 -5.26
CA ILE A 366 0.51 -11.39 -5.84
C ILE A 366 1.09 -11.38 -7.26
N THR A 367 0.55 -10.52 -8.12
CA THR A 367 0.97 -10.38 -9.52
C THR A 367 1.66 -9.04 -9.80
N GLY A 368 1.53 -8.11 -8.87
CA GLY A 368 2.13 -6.79 -8.97
C GLY A 368 1.94 -5.98 -7.70
N VAL A 369 2.67 -4.87 -7.61
CA VAL A 369 2.65 -3.97 -6.47
C VAL A 369 2.20 -2.58 -6.90
N VAL A 370 1.41 -1.94 -6.04
CA VAL A 370 1.09 -0.52 -6.08
C VAL A 370 1.80 0.17 -4.92
N LEU A 371 2.71 1.08 -5.21
CA LEU A 371 3.37 1.90 -4.19
C LEU A 371 2.57 3.19 -3.99
N SER A 372 1.87 3.28 -2.89
CA SER A 372 1.15 4.50 -2.48
C SER A 372 2.09 5.49 -1.78
N LYS A 373 1.74 6.77 -1.78
CA LYS A 373 2.45 7.86 -1.06
C LYS A 373 3.93 7.99 -1.41
N LEU A 374 4.29 7.69 -2.65
CA LEU A 374 5.70 7.76 -3.09
C LEU A 374 6.22 9.20 -3.08
N ASP A 375 5.34 10.19 -3.26
CA ASP A 375 5.63 11.63 -3.15
C ASP A 375 6.04 12.08 -1.74
N GLY A 376 5.61 11.37 -0.71
CA GLY A 376 5.98 11.60 0.70
C GLY A 376 7.22 10.83 1.15
N SER A 377 7.80 9.99 0.29
CA SER A 377 8.94 9.15 0.64
C SER A 377 10.26 9.80 0.20
N ALA A 378 11.12 10.12 1.16
CA ALA A 378 12.54 10.43 0.88
C ALA A 378 13.35 9.19 0.45
N LYS A 379 12.72 8.01 0.41
CA LYS A 379 13.35 6.69 0.30
C LYS A 379 12.86 5.95 -0.95
N GLY A 380 13.22 6.47 -2.13
CA GLY A 380 12.83 5.90 -3.42
C GLY A 380 13.31 4.47 -3.67
N GLY A 381 14.35 4.02 -2.94
CA GLY A 381 14.93 2.69 -3.10
C GLY A 381 13.97 1.53 -2.81
N ILE A 382 12.86 1.78 -2.09
CA ILE A 382 11.83 0.76 -1.82
C ILE A 382 11.29 0.11 -3.11
N VAL A 383 11.29 0.80 -4.25
CA VAL A 383 10.90 0.23 -5.54
C VAL A 383 11.81 -0.95 -5.91
N ILE A 384 13.11 -0.80 -5.68
CA ILE A 384 14.13 -1.81 -6.01
C ILE A 384 13.96 -3.02 -5.09
N SER A 385 13.94 -2.78 -3.78
CA SER A 385 13.82 -3.87 -2.79
C SER A 385 12.51 -4.65 -2.94
N VAL A 386 11.38 -3.98 -3.19
CA VAL A 386 10.09 -4.64 -3.43
C VAL A 386 10.17 -5.62 -4.59
N GLN A 387 10.70 -5.21 -5.72
CA GLN A 387 10.79 -6.07 -6.91
C GLN A 387 11.74 -7.24 -6.71
N LYS A 388 12.91 -6.98 -6.10
CA LYS A 388 13.91 -8.01 -5.86
C LYS A 388 13.44 -9.07 -4.85
N GLU A 389 12.80 -8.64 -3.77
CA GLU A 389 12.40 -9.52 -2.68
C GLU A 389 11.07 -10.27 -2.93
N LEU A 390 10.15 -9.67 -3.68
CA LEU A 390 8.83 -10.29 -3.97
C LEU A 390 8.77 -10.96 -5.35
N GLY A 391 9.73 -10.70 -6.22
CA GLY A 391 9.76 -11.27 -7.58
C GLY A 391 8.64 -10.79 -8.50
N VAL A 392 7.94 -9.69 -8.14
CA VAL A 392 6.85 -9.11 -8.92
C VAL A 392 7.07 -7.63 -9.19
N PRO A 393 6.59 -7.10 -10.33
CA PRO A 393 6.83 -5.71 -10.69
C PRO A 393 6.01 -4.73 -9.86
N VAL A 394 6.58 -3.55 -9.61
CA VAL A 394 5.78 -2.36 -9.30
C VAL A 394 5.08 -1.94 -10.58
N LYS A 395 3.74 -1.98 -10.58
CA LYS A 395 2.90 -1.64 -11.74
C LYS A 395 2.37 -0.21 -11.69
N LEU A 396 2.00 0.24 -10.49
CA LEU A 396 1.37 1.56 -10.29
C LEU A 396 2.03 2.30 -9.13
N VAL A 397 2.00 3.62 -9.19
CA VAL A 397 2.49 4.51 -8.13
C VAL A 397 1.47 5.61 -7.82
N GLY A 398 1.27 5.85 -6.51
CA GLY A 398 0.53 7.00 -5.99
C GLY A 398 1.49 8.14 -5.70
N LEU A 399 1.24 9.30 -6.32
CA LEU A 399 2.10 10.47 -6.28
C LEU A 399 1.32 11.71 -5.79
N GLY A 400 0.55 11.55 -4.72
CA GLY A 400 -0.21 12.63 -4.11
C GLY A 400 -1.60 12.22 -3.62
N GLU A 401 -2.31 13.19 -3.03
CA GLU A 401 -3.63 13.01 -2.42
C GLU A 401 -4.81 13.25 -3.39
N GLY A 402 -4.55 13.84 -4.55
CA GLY A 402 -5.59 14.12 -5.54
C GLY A 402 -6.23 12.86 -6.12
N PRO A 403 -7.47 12.95 -6.63
CA PRO A 403 -8.21 11.80 -7.15
C PRO A 403 -7.54 11.16 -8.37
N ASP A 404 -6.78 11.91 -9.16
CA ASP A 404 -6.07 11.44 -10.34
C ASP A 404 -4.56 11.26 -10.10
N ASP A 405 -4.11 11.18 -8.82
CA ASP A 405 -2.71 11.03 -8.44
C ASP A 405 -2.30 9.54 -8.32
N LEU A 406 -2.70 8.73 -9.29
CA LEU A 406 -2.26 7.35 -9.50
C LEU A 406 -1.84 7.19 -10.97
N ALA A 407 -0.67 6.62 -11.21
CA ALA A 407 -0.18 6.39 -12.58
C ALA A 407 0.51 5.03 -12.73
N PRO A 408 0.62 4.50 -13.95
CA PRO A 408 1.55 3.43 -14.26
C PRO A 408 2.98 3.81 -13.86
N PHE A 409 3.72 2.84 -13.36
CA PHE A 409 5.12 3.06 -12.98
C PHE A 409 6.00 3.20 -14.23
N ASP A 410 6.76 4.30 -14.30
CA ASP A 410 7.70 4.59 -15.36
C ASP A 410 9.14 4.53 -14.80
N PRO A 411 9.94 3.51 -15.17
CA PRO A 411 11.29 3.35 -14.66
C PRO A 411 12.23 4.54 -14.97
N GLU A 412 12.15 5.07 -16.18
CA GLU A 412 13.00 6.19 -16.60
C GLU A 412 12.65 7.46 -15.84
N GLY A 413 11.35 7.81 -15.82
CA GLY A 413 10.89 8.98 -15.07
C GLY A 413 11.13 8.88 -13.58
N PHE A 414 11.12 7.66 -13.02
CA PHE A 414 11.44 7.39 -11.62
C PHE A 414 12.93 7.64 -11.34
N VAL A 415 13.84 7.07 -12.13
CA VAL A 415 15.29 7.24 -11.94
C VAL A 415 15.71 8.70 -12.19
N ASP A 416 15.13 9.35 -13.22
CA ASP A 416 15.34 10.77 -13.45
C ASP A 416 14.89 11.63 -12.26
N GLY A 417 13.74 11.28 -11.65
CA GLY A 417 13.24 11.94 -10.45
C GLY A 417 14.13 11.73 -9.21
N ILE A 418 14.74 10.57 -9.08
CA ILE A 418 15.72 10.30 -8.00
C ILE A 418 16.97 11.14 -8.18
N LEU A 419 17.47 11.27 -9.40
CA LEU A 419 18.71 11.96 -9.73
C LEU A 419 18.53 13.48 -9.93
N ALA A 420 17.32 14.04 -9.87
CA ALA A 420 17.06 15.46 -10.00
C ALA A 420 17.48 16.22 -8.74
#